data_2b5ffabd016ad2bf7d76bdcfd9e67d2f
#
_entry.id   2b5ffabd016ad2bf7d76bdcfd9e67d2f
#
_cell.length_a   1.000
_cell.length_b   1.000
_cell.length_c   1.000
_cell.angle_alpha   90.00
_cell.angle_beta   90.00
_cell.angle_gamma   90.00
#
_symmetry.space_group_name_H-M   'P 1'
#
loop_
_entity.id
_entity.type
_entity.pdbx_description
1 polymer ?
#
loop_
_entity_poly.entity_id
_entity_poly.type
_entity_poly.pdbx_seq_one_letter_code
_entity_poly.pdbx_strand_id
1 'polypeptide(L)'
;MGLKLCEILKDLKISHFKKVFEFGCGRGELSKKFQNFITFDEYLKNDILDFKENSNILIFDMNEIAKQDLSKEKFDLIVSNATLQWLDLKRILPSLRDMLNQNGILLLSTFAEQNLKEIKQSTGFGLNYFSLNELEQIFKVYFDEIKITQELVELNFDNALEVFRHLKLSGVNSLGFYPLNKCFLKDFEEKFQNKLTYHPVFILCKNDIK
;
A
#
# COMPACT_ATOMS: atom_id res chain seq x y z
N MET A 1 -1.09 -6.25 -6.56
CA MET A 1 -1.85 -5.25 -5.76
C MET A 1 -2.48 -4.17 -6.65
N GLY A 2 -1.73 -3.38 -7.43
CA GLY A 2 -2.31 -2.29 -8.23
C GLY A 2 -3.45 -2.71 -9.18
N LEU A 3 -3.37 -3.88 -9.84
CA LEU A 3 -4.47 -4.40 -10.67
C LEU A 3 -5.72 -4.69 -9.83
N LYS A 4 -5.57 -5.20 -8.62
CA LYS A 4 -6.70 -5.47 -7.73
C LYS A 4 -7.43 -4.19 -7.30
N LEU A 5 -6.69 -3.09 -7.07
CA LEU A 5 -7.31 -1.78 -6.84
C LEU A 5 -8.14 -1.33 -8.05
N CYS A 6 -7.65 -1.55 -9.28
CA CYS A 6 -8.42 -1.26 -10.50
C CYS A 6 -9.70 -2.10 -10.60
N GLU A 7 -9.63 -3.40 -10.27
CA GLU A 7 -10.80 -4.29 -10.24
C GLU A 7 -11.84 -3.82 -9.22
N ILE A 8 -11.41 -3.45 -8.01
CA ILE A 8 -12.31 -2.92 -6.97
C ILE A 8 -13.02 -1.66 -7.45
N LEU A 9 -12.30 -0.73 -8.11
CA LEU A 9 -12.94 0.47 -8.69
C LEU A 9 -13.94 0.13 -9.79
N LYS A 10 -13.61 -0.83 -10.65
CA LYS A 10 -14.53 -1.29 -11.70
C LYS A 10 -15.82 -1.87 -11.13
N ASP A 11 -15.73 -2.62 -10.02
CA ASP A 11 -16.90 -3.21 -9.35
C ASP A 11 -17.83 -2.15 -8.75
N LEU A 12 -17.30 -0.96 -8.42
CA LEU A 12 -18.11 0.18 -7.98
C LEU A 12 -18.94 0.83 -9.10
N LYS A 13 -18.68 0.46 -10.36
CA LYS A 13 -19.34 1.02 -11.57
C LYS A 13 -19.18 2.54 -11.70
N ILE A 14 -18.13 3.10 -11.12
CA ILE A 14 -17.77 4.51 -11.25
C ILE A 14 -16.64 4.57 -12.28
N SER A 15 -16.87 5.25 -13.39
CA SER A 15 -15.91 5.36 -14.49
C SER A 15 -15.22 6.74 -14.57
N HIS A 16 -15.72 7.73 -13.82
CA HIS A 16 -15.19 9.09 -13.85
C HIS A 16 -15.13 9.70 -12.45
N PHE A 17 -14.02 10.38 -12.16
CA PHE A 17 -13.79 11.17 -10.96
C PHE A 17 -13.35 12.57 -11.36
N LYS A 18 -13.87 13.62 -10.72
CA LYS A 18 -13.40 14.98 -10.99
C LYS A 18 -11.97 15.15 -10.48
N LYS A 19 -11.72 14.76 -9.24
CA LYS A 19 -10.41 14.98 -8.63
C LYS A 19 -9.92 13.75 -7.88
N VAL A 20 -8.72 13.29 -8.25
CA VAL A 20 -8.06 12.10 -7.69
C VAL A 20 -6.76 12.52 -7.00
N PHE A 21 -6.50 11.94 -5.83
CA PHE A 21 -5.22 12.07 -5.14
C PHE A 21 -4.59 10.69 -4.94
N GLU A 22 -3.38 10.49 -5.45
CA GLU A 22 -2.56 9.31 -5.20
C GLU A 22 -1.37 9.68 -4.31
N PHE A 23 -1.22 9.02 -3.16
CA PHE A 23 -0.05 9.17 -2.32
C PHE A 23 0.83 7.92 -2.31
N GLY A 24 2.15 8.11 -2.16
CA GLY A 24 3.13 7.05 -2.33
C GLY A 24 3.14 6.51 -3.75
N CYS A 25 3.09 7.41 -4.73
CA CYS A 25 2.89 7.06 -6.14
C CYS A 25 4.12 6.39 -6.79
N GLY A 26 5.30 6.49 -6.17
CA GLY A 26 6.53 5.95 -6.70
C GLY A 26 6.78 6.42 -8.15
N ARG A 27 7.03 5.47 -9.03
CA ARG A 27 7.26 5.73 -10.47
C ARG A 27 5.96 5.88 -11.28
N GLY A 28 4.80 6.00 -10.62
CA GLY A 28 3.51 6.21 -11.27
C GLY A 28 2.90 4.95 -11.89
N GLU A 29 3.24 3.78 -11.37
CA GLU A 29 2.73 2.51 -11.92
C GLU A 29 1.22 2.34 -11.72
N LEU A 30 0.67 2.83 -10.60
CA LEU A 30 -0.76 2.75 -10.35
C LEU A 30 -1.53 3.74 -11.22
N SER A 31 -1.08 5.00 -11.29
CA SER A 31 -1.73 6.04 -12.13
C SER A 31 -1.77 5.62 -13.60
N LYS A 32 -0.70 5.05 -14.14
CA LYS A 32 -0.68 4.50 -15.51
C LYS A 32 -1.72 3.39 -15.71
N LYS A 33 -1.92 2.52 -14.71
CA LYS A 33 -2.94 1.47 -14.78
C LYS A 33 -4.35 2.05 -14.71
N PHE A 34 -4.59 3.01 -13.81
CA PHE A 34 -5.90 3.61 -13.62
C PHE A 34 -6.46 4.27 -14.87
N GLN A 35 -5.63 4.91 -15.70
CA GLN A 35 -6.03 5.50 -16.98
C GLN A 35 -6.73 4.52 -17.95
N ASN A 36 -6.54 3.22 -17.76
CA ASN A 36 -7.23 2.20 -18.56
C ASN A 36 -8.61 1.80 -17.99
N PHE A 37 -8.94 2.24 -16.79
CA PHE A 37 -10.17 1.82 -16.07
C PHE A 37 -11.08 2.98 -15.72
N ILE A 38 -10.52 4.17 -15.45
CA ILE A 38 -11.26 5.36 -15.06
C ILE A 38 -10.76 6.59 -15.82
N THR A 39 -11.62 7.58 -15.94
CA THR A 39 -11.28 8.94 -16.39
C THR A 39 -11.30 9.92 -15.22
N PHE A 40 -10.57 11.01 -15.33
CA PHE A 40 -10.51 12.05 -14.29
C PHE A 40 -10.20 13.41 -14.93
N ASP A 41 -10.64 14.49 -14.27
CA ASP A 41 -10.33 15.85 -14.71
C ASP A 41 -8.98 16.31 -14.14
N GLU A 42 -8.71 15.97 -12.86
CA GLU A 42 -7.47 16.29 -12.18
C GLU A 42 -6.92 15.07 -11.43
N TYR A 43 -5.60 14.84 -11.55
CA TYR A 43 -4.91 13.76 -10.85
C TYR A 43 -3.65 14.29 -10.18
N LEU A 44 -3.68 14.40 -8.85
CA LEU A 44 -2.55 14.84 -8.04
C LEU A 44 -1.79 13.63 -7.49
N LYS A 45 -0.48 13.74 -7.44
CA LYS A 45 0.42 12.68 -6.98
C LYS A 45 1.33 13.20 -5.89
N ASN A 46 1.57 12.36 -4.88
CA ASN A 46 2.56 12.61 -3.85
C ASN A 46 3.50 11.42 -3.68
N ASP A 47 4.73 11.71 -3.37
CA ASP A 47 5.70 10.74 -2.81
C ASP A 47 6.68 11.47 -1.89
N ILE A 48 7.38 10.74 -1.04
CA ILE A 48 8.48 11.28 -0.22
C ILE A 48 9.76 11.47 -1.06
N LEU A 49 9.89 10.73 -2.16
CA LEU A 49 11.02 10.75 -3.07
C LEU A 49 10.65 11.39 -4.42
N ASP A 50 11.59 12.14 -4.99
CA ASP A 50 11.48 12.64 -6.35
C ASP A 50 11.88 11.56 -7.37
N PHE A 51 10.88 10.91 -7.94
CA PHE A 51 11.06 10.00 -9.05
C PHE A 51 11.01 10.77 -10.37
N LYS A 52 12.17 11.07 -10.95
CA LYS A 52 12.30 11.88 -12.18
C LYS A 52 11.50 11.38 -13.38
N GLU A 53 11.18 10.08 -13.41
CA GLU A 53 10.35 9.46 -14.46
C GLU A 53 8.85 9.77 -14.30
N ASN A 54 8.44 10.29 -13.14
CA ASN A 54 7.07 10.62 -12.82
C ASN A 54 6.94 12.14 -12.63
N SER A 55 6.40 12.83 -13.62
CA SER A 55 6.25 14.29 -13.58
C SER A 55 5.12 14.74 -12.64
N ASN A 56 5.22 15.97 -12.16
CA ASN A 56 4.19 16.64 -11.34
C ASN A 56 3.87 15.89 -10.03
N ILE A 57 4.91 15.47 -9.30
CA ILE A 57 4.78 14.89 -7.97
C ILE A 57 4.94 15.98 -6.92
N LEU A 58 4.05 16.01 -5.94
CA LEU A 58 4.17 16.80 -4.72
C LEU A 58 5.11 16.04 -3.76
N ILE A 59 6.26 16.62 -3.42
CA ILE A 59 7.28 15.94 -2.62
C ILE A 59 7.14 16.34 -1.16
N PHE A 60 6.58 15.45 -0.34
CA PHE A 60 6.52 15.59 1.12
C PHE A 60 6.20 14.26 1.80
N ASP A 61 6.53 14.13 3.09
CA ASP A 61 6.16 12.99 3.92
C ASP A 61 4.65 13.02 4.21
N MET A 62 3.92 11.97 3.81
CA MET A 62 2.49 11.84 4.07
C MET A 62 2.11 11.91 5.55
N ASN A 63 3.01 11.57 6.46
CA ASN A 63 2.77 11.79 7.90
C ASN A 63 2.60 13.27 8.26
N GLU A 64 3.00 14.18 7.38
CA GLU A 64 2.88 15.64 7.55
C GLU A 64 1.73 16.24 6.73
N ILE A 65 0.81 15.42 6.21
CA ILE A 65 -0.29 15.88 5.33
C ILE A 65 -1.13 17.00 5.95
N ALA A 66 -1.40 16.94 7.25
CA ALA A 66 -2.16 17.96 7.97
C ALA A 66 -1.52 19.37 7.93
N LYS A 67 -0.22 19.46 7.64
CA LYS A 67 0.53 20.72 7.52
C LYS A 67 0.60 21.25 6.09
N GLN A 68 0.17 20.45 5.11
CA GLN A 68 0.20 20.82 3.70
C GLN A 68 -1.08 21.58 3.32
N ASP A 69 -0.96 22.54 2.41
CA ASP A 69 -2.14 23.23 1.86
C ASP A 69 -3.08 22.27 1.15
N LEU A 70 -2.56 21.17 0.60
CA LEU A 70 -3.32 20.10 0.00
C LEU A 70 -4.38 19.49 0.95
N SER A 71 -4.16 19.51 2.26
CA SER A 71 -5.13 19.01 3.25
C SER A 71 -6.46 19.80 3.29
N LYS A 72 -6.51 20.97 2.68
CA LYS A 72 -7.71 21.81 2.56
C LYS A 72 -8.52 21.50 1.29
N GLU A 73 -7.95 20.73 0.38
CA GLU A 73 -8.58 20.35 -0.87
C GLU A 73 -9.51 19.15 -0.70
N LYS A 74 -10.43 18.99 -1.65
CA LYS A 74 -11.43 17.92 -1.64
C LYS A 74 -11.27 17.00 -2.84
N PHE A 75 -11.40 15.70 -2.62
CA PHE A 75 -11.18 14.65 -3.61
C PHE A 75 -12.36 13.68 -3.67
N ASP A 76 -12.66 13.21 -4.87
CA ASP A 76 -13.67 12.16 -5.06
C ASP A 76 -13.07 10.77 -4.86
N LEU A 77 -11.75 10.64 -5.13
CA LEU A 77 -10.98 9.43 -4.90
C LEU A 77 -9.63 9.78 -4.29
N ILE A 78 -9.32 9.16 -3.16
CA ILE A 78 -7.96 9.12 -2.62
C ILE A 78 -7.49 7.67 -2.70
N VAL A 79 -6.30 7.46 -3.27
CA VAL A 79 -5.78 6.11 -3.52
C VAL A 79 -4.33 5.98 -3.12
N SER A 80 -3.95 4.77 -2.68
CA SER A 80 -2.54 4.43 -2.44
C SER A 80 -2.30 2.93 -2.58
N ASN A 81 -1.14 2.59 -3.12
CA ASN A 81 -0.75 1.20 -3.31
C ASN A 81 0.54 0.88 -2.55
N ALA A 82 0.45 -0.01 -1.56
CA ALA A 82 1.58 -0.53 -0.79
C ALA A 82 2.45 0.56 -0.10
N THR A 83 1.81 1.59 0.48
CA THR A 83 2.49 2.69 1.17
C THR A 83 2.15 2.74 2.67
N LEU A 84 0.95 2.29 3.07
CA LEU A 84 0.44 2.45 4.44
C LEU A 84 1.33 1.84 5.51
N GLN A 85 2.06 0.78 5.20
CA GLN A 85 2.97 0.11 6.15
C GLN A 85 4.14 1.00 6.62
N TRP A 86 4.35 2.15 5.97
CA TRP A 86 5.38 3.14 6.29
C TRP A 86 4.84 4.36 7.04
N LEU A 87 3.50 4.42 7.25
CA LEU A 87 2.81 5.61 7.75
C LEU A 87 2.16 5.36 9.11
N ASP A 88 2.05 6.42 9.89
CA ASP A 88 1.24 6.45 11.10
C ASP A 88 -0.25 6.65 10.72
N LEU A 89 -1.01 5.57 10.71
CA LEU A 89 -2.42 5.60 10.30
C LEU A 89 -3.26 6.55 11.16
N LYS A 90 -3.00 6.62 12.46
CA LYS A 90 -3.74 7.52 13.37
C LYS A 90 -3.49 8.98 13.07
N ARG A 91 -2.33 9.29 12.51
CA ARG A 91 -1.95 10.65 12.12
C ARG A 91 -2.53 11.07 10.79
N ILE A 92 -2.58 10.17 9.81
CA ILE A 92 -3.00 10.51 8.45
C ILE A 92 -4.51 10.38 8.20
N LEU A 93 -5.18 9.39 8.82
CA LEU A 93 -6.59 9.06 8.52
C LEU A 93 -7.57 10.22 8.80
N PRO A 94 -7.42 11.04 9.87
CA PRO A 94 -8.27 12.20 10.05
C PRO A 94 -8.22 13.15 8.84
N SER A 95 -7.02 13.49 8.39
CA SER A 95 -6.83 14.37 7.22
C SER A 95 -7.35 13.74 5.94
N LEU A 96 -7.10 12.45 5.71
CA LEU A 96 -7.60 11.75 4.52
C LEU A 96 -9.13 11.73 4.48
N ARG A 97 -9.79 11.53 5.64
CA ARG A 97 -11.24 11.63 5.74
C ARG A 97 -11.73 13.04 5.41
N ASP A 98 -11.11 14.05 6.03
CA ASP A 98 -11.48 15.45 5.82
C ASP A 98 -11.22 15.92 4.39
N MET A 99 -10.28 15.33 3.68
CA MET A 99 -9.99 15.60 2.26
C MET A 99 -10.97 14.95 1.29
N LEU A 100 -11.82 14.01 1.73
CA LEU A 100 -12.83 13.41 0.86
C LEU A 100 -14.06 14.32 0.69
N ASN A 101 -14.58 14.36 -0.53
CA ASN A 101 -15.93 14.86 -0.81
C ASN A 101 -16.99 13.99 -0.15
N GLN A 102 -18.23 14.47 -0.08
CA GLN A 102 -19.37 13.62 0.23
C GLN A 102 -19.46 12.48 -0.80
N ASN A 103 -19.65 11.25 -0.36
CA ASN A 103 -19.56 10.02 -1.16
C ASN A 103 -18.17 9.77 -1.78
N GLY A 104 -17.16 10.53 -1.38
CA GLY A 104 -15.78 10.30 -1.82
C GLY A 104 -15.25 8.95 -1.33
N ILE A 105 -14.32 8.40 -2.07
CA ILE A 105 -13.79 7.06 -1.88
C ILE A 105 -12.33 7.12 -1.42
N LEU A 106 -12.01 6.37 -0.36
CA LEU A 106 -10.65 6.05 0.03
C LEU A 106 -10.37 4.59 -0.35
N LEU A 107 -9.44 4.37 -1.27
CA LEU A 107 -9.08 3.04 -1.76
C LEU A 107 -7.58 2.78 -1.58
N LEU A 108 -7.24 1.89 -0.69
CA LEU A 108 -5.88 1.67 -0.23
C LEU A 108 -5.48 0.21 -0.34
N SER A 109 -4.20 -0.05 -0.55
CA SER A 109 -3.63 -1.36 -0.32
C SER A 109 -2.43 -1.30 0.62
N THR A 110 -2.27 -2.34 1.41
CA THR A 110 -1.16 -2.54 2.33
C THR A 110 -0.86 -4.03 2.49
N PHE A 111 -0.08 -4.37 3.48
CA PHE A 111 0.18 -5.75 3.86
C PHE A 111 -0.25 -5.99 5.31
N ALA A 112 -0.57 -7.25 5.64
CA ALA A 112 -0.95 -7.66 6.98
C ALA A 112 0.10 -8.63 7.58
N GLU A 113 -0.16 -9.07 8.80
CA GLU A 113 0.74 -9.75 9.73
C GLU A 113 1.53 -10.95 9.18
N GLN A 114 1.00 -11.67 8.18
CA GLN A 114 1.70 -12.81 7.59
C GLN A 114 2.66 -12.43 6.45
N ASN A 115 2.74 -11.13 6.12
CA ASN A 115 3.60 -10.68 5.02
C ASN A 115 5.07 -10.91 5.35
N LEU A 116 5.76 -11.64 4.46
CA LEU A 116 7.20 -11.94 4.59
C LEU A 116 7.56 -12.60 5.94
N LYS A 117 6.67 -13.42 6.49
CA LYS A 117 6.86 -14.09 7.79
C LYS A 117 8.13 -14.94 7.82
N GLU A 118 8.50 -15.58 6.71
CA GLU A 118 9.70 -16.40 6.56
C GLU A 118 10.96 -15.57 6.75
N ILE A 119 10.97 -14.35 6.20
CA ILE A 119 12.09 -13.43 6.32
C ILE A 119 12.23 -12.93 7.76
N LYS A 120 11.12 -12.50 8.37
CA LYS A 120 11.14 -12.06 9.77
C LYS A 120 11.59 -13.15 10.72
N GLN A 121 11.16 -14.39 10.50
CA GLN A 121 11.54 -15.54 11.33
C GLN A 121 13.00 -15.99 11.13
N SER A 122 13.54 -15.84 9.92
CA SER A 122 14.92 -16.26 9.61
C SER A 122 15.97 -15.21 9.94
N THR A 123 15.63 -13.93 9.80
CA THR A 123 16.58 -12.82 9.94
C THR A 123 16.39 -12.01 11.21
N GLY A 124 15.23 -12.11 11.87
CA GLY A 124 14.81 -11.22 12.95
C GLY A 124 14.40 -9.81 12.48
N PHE A 125 14.51 -9.50 11.19
CA PHE A 125 14.20 -8.20 10.60
C PHE A 125 12.89 -8.25 9.81
N GLY A 126 12.12 -7.17 9.87
CA GLY A 126 10.88 -7.01 9.14
C GLY A 126 10.03 -5.89 9.72
N LEU A 127 9.06 -5.42 8.96
CA LEU A 127 8.06 -4.48 9.45
C LEU A 127 7.09 -5.18 10.42
N ASN A 128 6.52 -4.39 11.32
CA ASN A 128 5.38 -4.81 12.12
C ASN A 128 4.11 -4.47 11.35
N TYR A 129 3.53 -5.47 10.72
CA TYR A 129 2.27 -5.30 10.02
C TYR A 129 1.09 -5.46 10.98
N PHE A 130 0.05 -4.67 10.79
CA PHE A 130 -1.20 -4.83 11.51
C PHE A 130 -1.91 -6.13 11.13
N SER A 131 -2.62 -6.73 12.06
CA SER A 131 -3.62 -7.75 11.78
C SER A 131 -4.85 -7.12 11.09
N LEU A 132 -5.67 -7.94 10.47
CA LEU A 132 -6.91 -7.45 9.85
C LEU A 132 -7.86 -6.81 10.86
N ASN A 133 -7.95 -7.38 12.06
CA ASN A 133 -8.78 -6.84 13.13
C ASN A 133 -8.29 -5.46 13.59
N GLU A 134 -6.97 -5.27 13.75
CA GLU A 134 -6.40 -3.98 14.10
C GLU A 134 -6.67 -2.94 12.99
N LEU A 135 -6.48 -3.30 11.72
CA LEU A 135 -6.81 -2.41 10.60
C LEU A 135 -8.28 -2.02 10.64
N GLU A 136 -9.18 -2.98 10.79
CA GLU A 136 -10.62 -2.72 10.86
C GLU A 136 -10.97 -1.76 12.01
N GLN A 137 -10.42 -2.00 13.20
CA GLN A 137 -10.64 -1.14 14.36
C GLN A 137 -10.10 0.28 14.14
N ILE A 138 -8.91 0.42 13.55
CA ILE A 138 -8.32 1.73 13.25
C ILE A 138 -9.20 2.51 12.27
N PHE A 139 -9.63 1.89 11.17
CA PHE A 139 -10.42 2.56 10.16
C PHE A 139 -11.85 2.88 10.63
N LYS A 140 -12.47 2.04 11.46
CA LYS A 140 -13.80 2.27 12.05
C LYS A 140 -13.90 3.53 12.93
N VAL A 141 -12.78 4.05 13.40
CA VAL A 141 -12.77 5.33 14.12
C VAL A 141 -13.14 6.50 13.22
N TYR A 142 -12.85 6.38 11.92
CA TYR A 142 -12.96 7.49 10.97
C TYR A 142 -14.01 7.28 9.88
N PHE A 143 -14.40 6.05 9.58
CA PHE A 143 -15.31 5.71 8.49
C PHE A 143 -16.38 4.75 8.96
N ASP A 144 -17.63 5.01 8.58
CA ASP A 144 -18.78 4.13 8.89
C ASP A 144 -18.87 2.96 7.88
N GLU A 145 -18.63 3.23 6.59
CA GLU A 145 -18.65 2.21 5.54
C GLU A 145 -17.23 1.78 5.17
N ILE A 146 -16.89 0.56 5.56
CA ILE A 146 -15.55 -0.03 5.34
C ILE A 146 -15.70 -1.44 4.79
N LYS A 147 -14.93 -1.73 3.74
CA LYS A 147 -14.76 -3.08 3.23
C LYS A 147 -13.28 -3.42 3.19
N ILE A 148 -12.88 -4.45 3.94
CA ILE A 148 -11.51 -4.97 3.94
C ILE A 148 -11.52 -6.34 3.26
N THR A 149 -10.63 -6.53 2.28
CA THR A 149 -10.39 -7.82 1.64
C THR A 149 -8.90 -8.14 1.68
N GLN A 150 -8.58 -9.42 1.70
CA GLN A 150 -7.20 -9.89 1.77
C GLN A 150 -6.95 -11.00 0.75
N GLU A 151 -5.70 -11.19 0.44
CA GLU A 151 -5.21 -12.34 -0.30
C GLU A 151 -4.00 -12.92 0.46
N LEU A 152 -3.76 -14.21 0.33
CA LEU A 152 -2.55 -14.85 0.79
C LEU A 152 -1.88 -15.48 -0.42
N VAL A 153 -0.72 -14.98 -0.78
CA VAL A 153 0.01 -15.41 -1.96
C VAL A 153 1.32 -16.05 -1.53
N GLU A 154 1.49 -17.32 -1.79
CA GLU A 154 2.72 -18.06 -1.54
C GLU A 154 3.51 -18.20 -2.85
N LEU A 155 4.74 -17.70 -2.87
CA LEU A 155 5.67 -17.88 -3.96
C LEU A 155 6.66 -18.98 -3.61
N ASN A 156 6.95 -19.85 -4.57
CA ASN A 156 7.93 -20.92 -4.46
C ASN A 156 9.12 -20.59 -5.35
N PHE A 157 10.33 -20.81 -4.84
CA PHE A 157 11.60 -20.56 -5.55
C PHE A 157 12.43 -21.82 -5.62
N ASP A 158 13.32 -21.93 -6.59
CA ASP A 158 14.17 -23.10 -6.78
C ASP A 158 15.17 -23.27 -5.63
N ASN A 159 15.61 -22.18 -5.01
CA ASN A 159 16.54 -22.16 -3.88
C ASN A 159 16.42 -20.88 -3.06
N ALA A 160 16.99 -20.88 -1.85
CA ALA A 160 16.93 -19.73 -0.95
C ALA A 160 17.58 -18.47 -1.55
N LEU A 161 18.64 -18.59 -2.36
CA LEU A 161 19.29 -17.43 -2.96
C LEU A 161 18.34 -16.67 -3.88
N GLU A 162 17.46 -17.36 -4.62
CA GLU A 162 16.45 -16.74 -5.47
C GLU A 162 15.39 -15.99 -4.65
N VAL A 163 15.02 -16.49 -3.45
CA VAL A 163 14.15 -15.76 -2.52
C VAL A 163 14.75 -14.40 -2.18
N PHE A 164 16.01 -14.36 -1.79
CA PHE A 164 16.68 -13.10 -1.39
C PHE A 164 16.97 -12.18 -2.57
N ARG A 165 17.21 -12.73 -3.78
CA ARG A 165 17.28 -11.93 -5.02
C ARG A 165 15.93 -11.28 -5.34
N HIS A 166 14.84 -12.02 -5.23
CA HIS A 166 13.48 -11.49 -5.43
C HIS A 166 13.20 -10.34 -4.47
N LEU A 167 13.52 -10.48 -3.18
CA LEU A 167 13.36 -9.40 -2.20
C LEU A 167 14.17 -8.15 -2.56
N LYS A 168 15.40 -8.33 -3.00
CA LYS A 168 16.23 -7.22 -3.45
C LYS A 168 15.63 -6.48 -4.65
N LEU A 169 15.08 -7.20 -5.61
CA LEU A 169 14.43 -6.62 -6.80
C LEU A 169 13.09 -5.96 -6.50
N SER A 170 12.36 -6.45 -5.49
CA SER A 170 11.09 -5.87 -5.06
C SER A 170 11.22 -4.63 -4.17
N GLY A 171 12.45 -4.21 -3.85
CA GLY A 171 12.71 -3.02 -3.04
C GLY A 171 12.57 -3.22 -1.53
N VAL A 172 12.39 -4.46 -1.05
CA VAL A 172 12.19 -4.79 0.38
C VAL A 172 13.51 -5.00 1.15
N ASN A 173 14.65 -4.73 0.54
CA ASN A 173 15.99 -5.03 1.06
C ASN A 173 16.53 -4.06 2.12
N SER A 174 15.79 -3.05 2.55
CA SER A 174 16.23 -2.06 3.57
C SER A 174 15.87 -2.43 5.01
N LEU A 175 15.43 -3.66 5.27
CA LEU A 175 14.90 -4.05 6.58
C LEU A 175 15.96 -4.51 7.60
N GLY A 176 17.24 -4.56 7.24
CA GLY A 176 18.32 -4.94 8.14
C GLY A 176 19.47 -5.64 7.43
N PHE A 177 20.58 -5.84 8.16
CA PHE A 177 21.75 -6.57 7.67
C PHE A 177 21.77 -7.98 8.23
N TYR A 178 21.81 -8.97 7.36
CA TYR A 178 21.97 -10.39 7.71
C TYR A 178 22.96 -11.08 6.76
N PRO A 179 23.77 -12.01 7.24
CA PRO A 179 24.79 -12.67 6.42
C PRO A 179 24.14 -13.72 5.51
N LEU A 180 24.17 -13.51 4.19
CA LEU A 180 23.79 -14.50 3.18
C LEU A 180 24.91 -15.51 2.94
N ASN A 181 25.31 -16.28 3.96
CA ASN A 181 26.28 -17.36 3.83
C ASN A 181 25.60 -18.70 3.55
N LYS A 182 26.41 -19.71 3.21
CA LYS A 182 25.90 -21.05 2.85
C LYS A 182 25.09 -21.73 3.98
N CYS A 183 25.50 -21.53 5.24
CA CYS A 183 24.81 -22.11 6.38
C CYS A 183 23.41 -21.48 6.50
N PHE A 184 23.32 -20.16 6.50
CA PHE A 184 22.03 -19.44 6.57
C PHE A 184 21.08 -19.83 5.43
N LEU A 185 21.57 -19.92 4.20
CA LEU A 185 20.75 -20.31 3.04
C LEU A 185 20.23 -21.74 3.20
N LYS A 186 21.08 -22.66 3.67
CA LYS A 186 20.65 -24.05 3.93
C LYS A 186 19.59 -24.13 5.03
N ASP A 187 19.78 -23.42 6.13
CA ASP A 187 18.81 -23.36 7.24
C ASP A 187 17.48 -22.79 6.77
N PHE A 188 17.51 -21.77 5.88
CA PHE A 188 16.30 -21.21 5.28
C PHE A 188 15.57 -22.24 4.40
N GLU A 189 16.30 -22.96 3.54
CA GLU A 189 15.74 -24.02 2.69
C GLU A 189 15.08 -25.13 3.51
N GLU A 190 15.78 -25.62 4.54
CA GLU A 190 15.26 -26.67 5.42
C GLU A 190 13.99 -26.23 6.17
N LYS A 191 13.95 -24.97 6.64
CA LYS A 191 12.86 -24.48 7.47
C LYS A 191 11.65 -24.02 6.65
N PHE A 192 11.88 -23.36 5.51
CA PHE A 192 10.82 -22.68 4.76
C PHE A 192 10.60 -23.24 3.35
N GLN A 193 11.38 -24.24 2.92
CA GLN A 193 11.23 -24.89 1.61
C GLN A 193 11.26 -23.87 0.45
N ASN A 194 12.11 -22.83 0.57
CA ASN A 194 12.23 -21.75 -0.41
C ASN A 194 10.93 -21.00 -0.71
N LYS A 195 10.02 -20.92 0.27
CA LYS A 195 8.74 -20.22 0.17
C LYS A 195 8.85 -18.79 0.66
N LEU A 196 8.01 -17.95 0.10
CA LEU A 196 7.83 -16.56 0.52
C LEU A 196 6.34 -16.21 0.50
N THR A 197 5.83 -15.75 1.64
CA THR A 197 4.43 -15.39 1.78
C THR A 197 4.25 -13.89 1.63
N TYR A 198 3.34 -13.47 0.73
CA TYR A 198 2.79 -12.13 0.68
C TYR A 198 1.35 -12.14 1.21
N HIS A 199 1.02 -11.12 2.00
CA HIS A 199 -0.30 -10.97 2.60
C HIS A 199 -0.88 -9.58 2.28
N PRO A 200 -1.21 -9.31 0.99
CA PRO A 200 -1.81 -8.05 0.61
C PRO A 200 -3.23 -7.89 1.17
N VAL A 201 -3.53 -6.67 1.58
CA VAL A 201 -4.83 -6.24 2.08
C VAL A 201 -5.30 -5.03 1.27
N PHE A 202 -6.59 -5.01 0.96
CA PHE A 202 -7.24 -3.93 0.23
C PHE A 202 -8.36 -3.35 1.09
N ILE A 203 -8.36 -2.04 1.24
CA ILE A 203 -9.26 -1.31 2.12
C ILE A 203 -10.02 -0.30 1.27
N LEU A 204 -11.33 -0.41 1.28
CA LEU A 204 -12.24 0.52 0.63
C LEU A 204 -13.10 1.18 1.71
N CYS A 205 -13.05 2.51 1.79
CA CYS A 205 -13.92 3.29 2.66
C CYS A 205 -14.71 4.31 1.83
N LYS A 206 -15.92 4.62 2.26
CA LYS A 206 -16.71 5.72 1.73
C LYS A 206 -16.95 6.79 2.79
N ASN A 207 -16.96 8.03 2.35
CA ASN A 207 -17.24 9.18 3.20
C ASN A 207 -18.72 9.53 3.12
N ASP A 208 -19.58 8.76 3.82
CA ASP A 208 -21.00 9.06 3.98
C ASP A 208 -21.16 10.06 5.13
N ILE A 209 -21.08 11.35 4.83
CA ILE A 209 -21.45 12.38 5.80
C ILE A 209 -22.98 12.41 5.81
N LYS A 210 -23.56 11.99 6.93
CA LYS A 210 -24.99 12.18 7.22
C LYS A 210 -25.31 13.62 7.48
#